data_6286d4fe2e194cb61d58dd3187dd2c23
#
_entry.id   6286d4fe2e194cb61d58dd3187dd2c23
#
_cell.length_a   1.000
_cell.length_b   1.000
_cell.length_c   1.000
_cell.angle_alpha   90.00
_cell.angle_beta   90.00
_cell.angle_gamma   90.00
#
_symmetry.space_group_name_H-M   'P 1'
#
loop_
_entity.id
_entity.type
_entity.pdbx_description
1 polymer ?
#
loop_
_entity_poly.entity_id
_entity_poly.type
_entity_poly.pdbx_seq_one_letter_code
_entity_poly.pdbx_strand_id
1 'polypeptide(L)'
;KELEVKNQSKEIADTIFKAYNDVFHKILPETVSELDPATSYWPSSPGSDFGKTQKMESGNAHFWWVWWGKKPFDSYNDSIPRFMAEFGFQSFPELNSVAKYTLPNDYDMYSDVMKSHQRSSIGNETIEEYMVRDYNKPSDFEQLLYVSQLLQAYGIKTGIEAHRRNRHRCMGSLYWQLNDCWPVASWSGIDYYGKWKALHYTVKDAFKNYLISCEEKNDSLNIYIVSDSLKSLDSKLIIRLIDFQGNELFKWNKNLLVKANSSNSIFKISKNAILNISDLDNCLLTFELFDLNENIMADNIK
;
A
#
# COMPACT_ATOMS: atom_id res chain seq x y z
N LYS A 1 -3.81 21.52 -10.52
CA LYS A 1 -3.90 21.84 -11.97
C LYS A 1 -5.35 21.89 -12.46
N GLU A 2 -6.20 20.88 -12.23
CA GLU A 2 -7.63 20.95 -12.60
C GLU A 2 -8.39 22.11 -11.94
N LEU A 3 -8.14 22.38 -10.65
CA LEU A 3 -8.69 23.52 -9.92
C LEU A 3 -8.18 24.85 -10.50
N GLU A 4 -6.94 24.90 -10.95
CA GLU A 4 -6.36 26.08 -11.61
C GLU A 4 -7.05 26.36 -12.94
N VAL A 5 -7.36 25.34 -13.74
CA VAL A 5 -8.12 25.50 -15.01
C VAL A 5 -9.55 25.95 -14.74
N LYS A 6 -10.22 25.38 -13.73
CA LYS A 6 -11.59 25.78 -13.35
C LYS A 6 -11.70 27.21 -12.85
N ASN A 7 -10.59 27.78 -12.37
CA ASN A 7 -10.52 29.17 -11.90
C ASN A 7 -10.16 30.17 -13.02
N GLN A 8 -9.94 29.71 -14.27
CA GLN A 8 -9.72 30.58 -15.43
C GLN A 8 -11.04 31.08 -16.05
N SER A 9 -10.95 32.04 -16.97
CA SER A 9 -12.13 32.41 -17.76
C SER A 9 -12.66 31.18 -18.52
N LYS A 10 -13.98 31.18 -18.79
CA LYS A 10 -14.62 30.09 -19.53
C LYS A 10 -13.94 29.83 -20.87
N GLU A 11 -13.56 30.89 -21.61
CA GLU A 11 -12.90 30.79 -22.89
C GLU A 11 -11.53 30.09 -22.82
N ILE A 12 -10.72 30.41 -21.79
CA ILE A 12 -9.44 29.76 -21.54
C ILE A 12 -9.65 28.30 -21.15
N ALA A 13 -10.59 28.01 -20.25
CA ALA A 13 -10.91 26.66 -19.82
C ALA A 13 -11.38 25.80 -21.01
N ASP A 14 -12.29 26.29 -21.84
CA ASP A 14 -12.79 25.61 -23.05
C ASP A 14 -11.65 25.33 -24.05
N THR A 15 -10.73 26.28 -24.22
CA THR A 15 -9.55 26.11 -25.10
C THR A 15 -8.63 24.99 -24.56
N ILE A 16 -8.37 24.95 -23.26
CA ILE A 16 -7.53 23.93 -22.64
C ILE A 16 -8.19 22.53 -22.73
N PHE A 17 -9.51 22.43 -22.46
CA PHE A 17 -10.25 21.19 -22.62
C PHE A 17 -10.31 20.69 -24.05
N LYS A 18 -10.46 21.60 -25.01
CA LYS A 18 -10.40 21.23 -26.42
C LYS A 18 -9.03 20.71 -26.82
N ALA A 19 -7.94 21.40 -26.42
CA ALA A 19 -6.57 20.95 -26.69
C ALA A 19 -6.28 19.59 -26.04
N TYR A 20 -6.76 19.35 -24.81
CA TYR A 20 -6.67 18.05 -24.15
C TYR A 20 -7.36 16.95 -24.96
N ASN A 21 -8.60 17.18 -25.39
CA ASN A 21 -9.34 16.21 -26.19
C ASN A 21 -8.66 15.95 -27.55
N ASP A 22 -8.18 16.98 -28.22
CA ASP A 22 -7.48 16.84 -29.51
C ASP A 22 -6.21 15.99 -29.36
N VAL A 23 -5.43 16.18 -28.28
CA VAL A 23 -4.21 15.39 -28.04
C VAL A 23 -4.55 13.95 -27.61
N PHE A 24 -5.31 13.79 -26.53
CA PHE A 24 -5.46 12.49 -25.88
C PHE A 24 -6.55 11.59 -26.47
N HIS A 25 -7.54 12.16 -27.15
CA HIS A 25 -8.66 11.39 -27.72
C HIS A 25 -8.67 11.37 -29.26
N LYS A 26 -7.75 12.09 -29.92
CA LYS A 26 -7.65 12.08 -31.38
C LYS A 26 -6.22 11.78 -31.85
N ILE A 27 -5.27 12.68 -31.61
CA ILE A 27 -3.91 12.59 -32.18
C ILE A 27 -3.21 11.32 -31.67
N LEU A 28 -3.15 11.11 -30.36
CA LEU A 28 -2.44 9.94 -29.79
C LEU A 28 -3.08 8.60 -30.17
N PRO A 29 -4.41 8.38 -30.05
CA PRO A 29 -5.00 7.11 -30.47
C PRO A 29 -4.87 6.85 -31.99
N GLU A 30 -4.99 7.88 -32.85
CA GLU A 30 -4.74 7.74 -34.27
C GLU A 30 -3.30 7.33 -34.55
N THR A 31 -2.31 7.97 -33.91
CA THR A 31 -0.89 7.66 -34.06
C THR A 31 -0.56 6.25 -33.56
N VAL A 32 -1.09 5.87 -32.39
CA VAL A 32 -0.88 4.49 -31.86
C VAL A 32 -1.50 3.46 -32.79
N SER A 33 -2.72 3.70 -33.28
CA SER A 33 -3.38 2.79 -34.23
C SER A 33 -2.62 2.62 -35.54
N GLU A 34 -1.94 3.68 -36.00
CA GLU A 34 -1.14 3.65 -37.22
C GLU A 34 0.20 2.92 -37.02
N LEU A 35 0.93 3.24 -35.92
CA LEU A 35 2.30 2.77 -35.71
C LEU A 35 2.40 1.46 -34.93
N ASP A 36 1.43 1.17 -34.06
CA ASP A 36 1.36 -0.05 -33.23
C ASP A 36 -0.10 -0.51 -33.05
N PRO A 37 -0.74 -1.03 -34.12
CA PRO A 37 -2.15 -1.43 -34.09
C PRO A 37 -2.47 -2.59 -33.15
N ALA A 38 -1.46 -3.31 -32.66
CA ALA A 38 -1.63 -4.42 -31.71
C ALA A 38 -1.78 -3.94 -30.25
N THR A 39 -1.36 -2.70 -29.94
CA THR A 39 -1.42 -2.13 -28.60
C THR A 39 -2.68 -1.31 -28.41
N SER A 40 -3.47 -1.66 -27.38
CA SER A 40 -4.64 -0.89 -27.00
C SER A 40 -4.25 0.46 -26.38
N TYR A 41 -4.84 1.55 -26.85
CA TYR A 41 -4.64 2.88 -26.30
C TYR A 41 -5.63 3.17 -25.16
N TRP A 42 -5.14 3.78 -24.08
CA TRP A 42 -5.97 4.27 -22.97
C TRP A 42 -5.65 5.74 -22.70
N PRO A 43 -6.65 6.65 -22.78
CA PRO A 43 -6.39 8.09 -22.85
C PRO A 43 -5.99 8.76 -21.54
N SER A 44 -6.27 8.16 -20.39
CA SER A 44 -6.08 8.81 -19.10
C SER A 44 -5.76 7.83 -17.98
N SER A 45 -4.89 8.22 -17.05
CA SER A 45 -4.72 7.60 -15.74
C SER A 45 -4.86 8.71 -14.67
N PRO A 46 -5.86 8.61 -13.76
CA PRO A 46 -6.92 7.59 -13.68
C PRO A 46 -7.84 7.59 -14.90
N GLY A 47 -8.57 6.47 -15.09
CA GLY A 47 -9.41 6.22 -16.25
C GLY A 47 -10.65 7.10 -16.40
N SER A 48 -10.75 8.19 -15.68
CA SER A 48 -11.90 9.10 -15.63
C SER A 48 -11.70 10.39 -16.42
N ASP A 49 -10.76 10.50 -17.30
CA ASP A 49 -10.45 11.73 -18.05
C ASP A 49 -10.26 12.99 -17.19
N PHE A 50 -9.56 13.96 -17.72
CA PHE A 50 -9.33 15.25 -17.10
C PHE A 50 -10.66 16.00 -16.85
N GLY A 51 -10.85 16.50 -15.65
CA GLY A 51 -12.07 17.24 -15.25
C GLY A 51 -13.28 16.40 -14.89
N LYS A 52 -13.21 15.06 -14.96
CA LYS A 52 -14.31 14.15 -14.58
C LYS A 52 -14.05 13.50 -13.21
N THR A 53 -15.12 13.17 -12.50
CA THR A 53 -15.03 12.42 -11.25
C THR A 53 -14.52 11.01 -11.51
N GLN A 54 -13.50 10.60 -10.77
CA GLN A 54 -12.96 9.25 -10.85
C GLN A 54 -14.01 8.20 -10.46
N LYS A 55 -14.06 7.13 -11.24
CA LYS A 55 -14.92 5.97 -11.01
C LYS A 55 -14.08 4.77 -10.62
N MET A 56 -14.50 4.05 -9.57
CA MET A 56 -13.85 2.81 -9.13
C MET A 56 -14.31 1.58 -9.95
N GLU A 57 -15.40 1.73 -10.72
CA GLU A 57 -16.06 0.62 -11.44
C GLU A 57 -15.43 0.31 -12.80
N SER A 58 -14.66 1.23 -13.37
CA SER A 58 -14.11 1.10 -14.72
C SER A 58 -12.72 1.71 -14.85
N GLY A 59 -11.89 1.11 -15.71
CA GLY A 59 -10.53 1.56 -15.96
C GLY A 59 -9.62 1.39 -14.76
N ASN A 60 -8.65 2.28 -14.64
CA ASN A 60 -7.76 2.37 -13.49
C ASN A 60 -8.16 3.52 -12.56
N ALA A 61 -7.73 3.43 -11.30
CA ALA A 61 -8.02 4.43 -10.28
C ALA A 61 -6.77 4.85 -9.52
N HIS A 62 -6.77 6.09 -9.04
CA HIS A 62 -5.79 6.61 -8.10
C HIS A 62 -6.48 6.84 -6.75
N PHE A 63 -5.93 6.34 -5.66
CA PHE A 63 -6.51 6.52 -4.32
C PHE A 63 -5.55 7.27 -3.40
N TRP A 64 -5.71 8.59 -3.37
CA TRP A 64 -4.88 9.50 -2.59
C TRP A 64 -5.54 10.02 -1.30
N TRP A 65 -6.71 9.51 -0.94
CA TRP A 65 -7.44 9.97 0.24
C TRP A 65 -6.75 9.64 1.58
N VAL A 66 -5.91 8.63 1.60
CA VAL A 66 -5.05 8.35 2.76
C VAL A 66 -4.00 9.45 2.89
N TRP A 67 -3.31 9.81 1.82
CA TRP A 67 -2.25 10.82 1.88
C TRP A 67 -2.80 12.25 1.97
N TRP A 68 -3.59 12.68 1.01
CA TRP A 68 -4.11 14.06 0.94
C TRP A 68 -5.35 14.27 1.81
N GLY A 69 -6.16 13.25 1.99
CA GLY A 69 -7.41 13.30 2.75
C GLY A 69 -7.29 12.84 4.19
N LYS A 70 -6.09 12.42 4.63
CA LYS A 70 -5.76 11.95 5.98
C LYS A 70 -6.70 10.85 6.51
N LYS A 71 -7.28 10.03 5.61
CA LYS A 71 -8.09 8.87 5.98
C LYS A 71 -7.21 7.77 6.59
N PRO A 72 -7.71 7.00 7.55
CA PRO A 72 -6.96 5.86 8.11
C PRO A 72 -6.62 4.85 7.03
N PHE A 73 -5.55 4.07 7.24
CA PHE A 73 -5.11 3.03 6.29
C PHE A 73 -6.19 2.00 5.98
N ASP A 74 -7.09 1.71 6.93
CA ASP A 74 -8.21 0.79 6.73
C ASP A 74 -9.16 1.22 5.62
N SER A 75 -9.14 2.51 5.22
CA SER A 75 -9.91 3.02 4.06
C SER A 75 -9.55 2.32 2.75
N TYR A 76 -8.37 1.68 2.66
CA TYR A 76 -8.01 0.85 1.52
C TYR A 76 -8.90 -0.39 1.40
N ASN A 77 -9.45 -0.92 2.50
CA ASN A 77 -10.34 -2.08 2.48
C ASN A 77 -11.69 -1.77 1.80
N ASP A 78 -12.14 -0.52 1.87
CA ASP A 78 -13.41 -0.07 1.31
C ASP A 78 -13.27 0.49 -0.12
N SER A 79 -12.05 0.67 -0.60
CA SER A 79 -11.76 1.37 -1.86
C SER A 79 -11.12 0.42 -2.89
N ILE A 80 -11.93 -0.52 -3.40
CA ILE A 80 -11.48 -1.56 -4.32
C ILE A 80 -11.86 -1.24 -5.77
N PRO A 81 -10.94 -0.73 -6.60
CA PRO A 81 -11.17 -0.44 -8.02
C PRO A 81 -11.03 -1.70 -8.90
N ARG A 82 -11.23 -1.53 -10.22
CA ARG A 82 -10.87 -2.57 -11.21
C ARG A 82 -9.35 -2.74 -11.36
N PHE A 83 -8.62 -1.66 -11.22
CA PHE A 83 -7.15 -1.61 -11.22
C PHE A 83 -6.70 -0.41 -10.39
N MET A 84 -5.91 -0.63 -9.37
CA MET A 84 -5.33 0.45 -8.56
C MET A 84 -4.00 0.86 -9.17
N ALA A 85 -3.97 1.98 -9.90
CA ALA A 85 -2.78 2.46 -10.58
C ALA A 85 -1.88 3.33 -9.70
N GLU A 86 -2.46 4.02 -8.70
CA GLU A 86 -1.69 4.79 -7.73
C GLU A 86 -2.36 4.82 -6.36
N PHE A 87 -1.58 4.59 -5.33
CA PHE A 87 -1.83 4.88 -3.92
C PHE A 87 -0.49 4.94 -3.22
N GLY A 88 -0.37 5.67 -2.13
CA GLY A 88 0.94 5.83 -1.51
C GLY A 88 0.88 6.50 -0.15
N PHE A 89 1.99 6.35 0.60
CA PHE A 89 2.30 7.04 1.83
C PHE A 89 3.80 7.32 1.88
N GLN A 90 4.23 8.39 2.55
CA GLN A 90 5.66 8.75 2.61
C GLN A 90 6.37 8.17 3.84
N SER A 91 7.70 8.06 3.72
CA SER A 91 8.61 7.93 4.85
C SER A 91 9.93 8.64 4.57
N PHE A 92 10.70 8.83 5.62
CA PHE A 92 12.08 9.25 5.51
C PHE A 92 13.01 8.09 5.11
N PRO A 93 14.15 8.33 4.44
CA PRO A 93 15.24 7.37 4.32
C PRO A 93 15.85 7.00 5.68
N GLU A 94 16.68 5.96 5.74
CA GLU A 94 17.47 5.62 6.94
C GLU A 94 18.51 6.72 7.27
N LEU A 95 19.00 6.74 8.53
CA LEU A 95 19.95 7.74 9.01
C LEU A 95 21.22 7.81 8.15
N ASN A 96 21.78 6.68 7.70
CA ASN A 96 22.95 6.65 6.84
C ASN A 96 22.75 7.33 5.48
N SER A 97 21.53 7.37 4.99
CA SER A 97 21.15 8.09 3.77
C SER A 97 20.94 9.57 4.07
N VAL A 98 20.24 9.89 5.15
CA VAL A 98 19.98 11.28 5.59
C VAL A 98 21.29 12.00 5.91
N ALA A 99 22.23 11.35 6.57
CA ALA A 99 23.55 11.93 6.92
C ALA A 99 24.42 12.32 5.71
N LYS A 100 24.06 11.91 4.48
CA LYS A 100 24.78 12.30 3.26
C LYS A 100 24.42 13.72 2.79
N TYR A 101 23.33 14.28 3.26
CA TYR A 101 22.86 15.62 2.87
C TYR A 101 22.53 16.54 4.07
N THR A 102 22.76 16.05 5.31
CA THR A 102 22.50 16.78 6.55
C THR A 102 23.72 16.75 7.46
N LEU A 103 23.76 17.66 8.43
CA LEU A 103 24.68 17.63 9.57
C LEU A 103 23.91 17.25 10.84
N PRO A 104 24.58 16.82 11.94
CA PRO A 104 23.89 16.49 13.19
C PRO A 104 22.99 17.60 13.74
N ASN A 105 23.30 18.87 13.50
CA ASN A 105 22.45 20.00 13.90
C ASN A 105 21.14 20.08 13.10
N ASP A 106 21.04 19.37 11.97
CA ASP A 106 19.84 19.32 11.12
C ASP A 106 18.95 18.10 11.44
N TYR A 107 19.31 17.30 12.46
CA TYR A 107 18.56 16.08 12.82
C TYR A 107 17.24 16.42 13.53
N ASP A 108 16.40 17.12 12.81
CA ASP A 108 15.02 17.47 13.11
C ASP A 108 14.26 17.50 11.78
N MET A 109 13.14 16.80 11.71
CA MET A 109 12.33 16.74 10.48
C MET A 109 11.80 18.11 10.05
N TYR A 110 11.82 19.09 10.95
CA TYR A 110 11.41 20.48 10.68
C TYR A 110 12.59 21.43 10.46
N SER A 111 13.85 20.96 10.48
CA SER A 111 15.00 21.78 10.07
C SER A 111 14.88 22.24 8.62
N ASP A 112 15.52 23.34 8.26
CA ASP A 112 15.43 23.89 6.89
C ASP A 112 15.99 22.91 5.85
N VAL A 113 17.05 22.16 6.20
CA VAL A 113 17.62 21.14 5.33
C VAL A 113 16.61 20.01 5.11
N MET A 114 16.02 19.46 6.17
CA MET A 114 15.03 18.38 6.05
C MET A 114 13.78 18.81 5.32
N LYS A 115 13.30 20.04 5.51
CA LYS A 115 12.19 20.61 4.73
C LYS A 115 12.53 20.76 3.26
N SER A 116 13.75 21.15 2.91
CA SER A 116 14.19 21.26 1.52
C SER A 116 14.30 19.90 0.84
N HIS A 117 14.49 18.83 1.62
CA HIS A 117 14.51 17.42 1.19
C HIS A 117 13.19 16.70 1.45
N GLN A 118 12.05 17.42 1.41
CA GLN A 118 10.69 16.85 1.51
C GLN A 118 9.93 17.03 0.18
N ARG A 119 9.49 15.91 -0.41
CA ARG A 119 8.80 15.94 -1.73
C ARG A 119 7.41 16.55 -1.67
N SER A 120 6.75 16.52 -0.53
CA SER A 120 5.36 16.98 -0.35
C SER A 120 5.28 18.16 0.62
N SER A 121 4.54 19.21 0.26
CA SER A 121 4.32 20.38 1.10
C SER A 121 3.64 20.08 2.45
N ILE A 122 2.93 18.95 2.56
CA ILE A 122 2.28 18.49 3.80
C ILE A 122 2.97 17.27 4.42
N GLY A 123 4.16 16.88 3.90
CA GLY A 123 4.74 15.57 4.16
C GLY A 123 5.09 15.34 5.62
N ASN A 124 5.81 16.27 6.23
CA ASN A 124 6.27 16.11 7.61
C ASN A 124 5.11 16.06 8.60
N GLU A 125 4.16 17.00 8.48
CA GLU A 125 2.97 17.03 9.35
C GLU A 125 2.10 15.78 9.16
N THR A 126 1.96 15.29 7.93
CA THR A 126 1.15 14.08 7.67
C THR A 126 1.83 12.84 8.26
N ILE A 127 3.15 12.69 8.11
CA ILE A 127 3.89 11.57 8.72
C ILE A 127 3.77 11.63 10.26
N GLU A 128 3.96 12.81 10.86
CA GLU A 128 3.87 13.00 12.31
C GLU A 128 2.48 12.66 12.83
N GLU A 129 1.42 13.16 12.18
CA GLU A 129 0.03 12.91 12.57
C GLU A 129 -0.31 11.41 12.61
N TYR A 130 0.08 10.65 11.58
CA TYR A 130 -0.14 9.21 11.54
C TYR A 130 0.76 8.46 12.53
N MET A 131 1.99 8.93 12.72
CA MET A 131 2.93 8.33 13.67
C MET A 131 2.41 8.44 15.11
N VAL A 132 1.92 9.62 15.50
CA VAL A 132 1.36 9.84 16.86
C VAL A 132 0.07 9.05 17.07
N ARG A 133 -0.71 8.84 16.00
CA ARG A 133 -1.94 8.05 16.08
C ARG A 133 -1.67 6.55 16.27
N ASP A 134 -0.68 6.00 15.56
CA ASP A 134 -0.51 4.55 15.38
C ASP A 134 0.69 3.99 16.16
N TYR A 135 1.61 4.84 16.65
CA TYR A 135 2.84 4.44 17.35
C TYR A 135 3.10 5.30 18.59
N ASN A 136 3.95 4.79 19.48
CA ASN A 136 4.52 5.61 20.54
C ASN A 136 5.43 6.69 19.95
N LYS A 137 5.48 7.86 20.61
CA LYS A 137 6.36 8.97 20.20
C LYS A 137 7.82 8.51 20.13
N PRO A 138 8.52 8.68 19.01
CA PRO A 138 9.95 8.39 18.91
C PRO A 138 10.78 9.18 19.93
N SER A 139 11.81 8.53 20.50
CA SER A 139 12.68 9.11 21.51
C SER A 139 13.73 10.08 20.92
N ASP A 140 14.10 9.84 19.67
CA ASP A 140 15.16 10.57 18.97
C ASP A 140 14.93 10.57 17.44
N PHE A 141 15.81 11.25 16.72
CA PHE A 141 15.67 11.41 15.28
C PHE A 141 15.85 10.09 14.50
N GLU A 142 16.76 9.23 14.90
CA GLU A 142 16.96 7.94 14.23
C GLU A 142 15.74 7.04 14.38
N GLN A 143 15.16 6.99 15.59
CA GLN A 143 13.93 6.27 15.84
C GLN A 143 12.75 6.85 15.04
N LEU A 144 12.68 8.19 14.89
CA LEU A 144 11.67 8.83 14.04
C LEU A 144 11.78 8.37 12.59
N LEU A 145 12.99 8.35 12.02
CA LEU A 145 13.21 7.86 10.65
C LEU A 145 12.75 6.40 10.52
N TYR A 146 13.13 5.55 11.47
CA TYR A 146 12.77 4.12 11.48
C TYR A 146 11.26 3.92 11.59
N VAL A 147 10.60 4.56 12.55
CA VAL A 147 9.15 4.43 12.74
C VAL A 147 8.39 4.95 11.53
N SER A 148 8.86 6.02 10.88
CA SER A 148 8.24 6.50 9.64
C SER A 148 8.23 5.45 8.53
N GLN A 149 9.30 4.65 8.43
CA GLN A 149 9.37 3.56 7.46
C GLN A 149 8.42 2.40 7.80
N LEU A 150 8.30 2.05 9.08
CA LEU A 150 7.33 1.03 9.53
C LEU A 150 5.90 1.47 9.24
N LEU A 151 5.58 2.73 9.50
CA LEU A 151 4.28 3.35 9.23
C LEU A 151 3.94 3.28 7.73
N GLN A 152 4.86 3.69 6.86
CA GLN A 152 4.71 3.59 5.40
C GLN A 152 4.47 2.14 4.97
N ALA A 153 5.29 1.21 5.45
CA ALA A 153 5.24 -0.20 5.12
C ALA A 153 3.89 -0.81 5.53
N TYR A 154 3.42 -0.53 6.74
CA TYR A 154 2.12 -1.00 7.23
C TYR A 154 0.96 -0.47 6.39
N GLY A 155 0.95 0.83 6.08
CA GLY A 155 -0.12 1.44 5.30
C GLY A 155 -0.21 0.87 3.88
N ILE A 156 0.92 0.72 3.19
CA ILE A 156 0.94 0.18 1.82
C ILE A 156 0.65 -1.32 1.80
N LYS A 157 1.13 -2.09 2.79
CA LYS A 157 0.76 -3.50 2.99
C LYS A 157 -0.76 -3.65 3.09
N THR A 158 -1.41 -2.83 3.91
CA THR A 158 -2.88 -2.84 4.07
C THR A 158 -3.59 -2.69 2.71
N GLY A 159 -3.13 -1.74 1.88
CA GLY A 159 -3.67 -1.54 0.53
C GLY A 159 -3.44 -2.71 -0.40
N ILE A 160 -2.21 -3.21 -0.51
CA ILE A 160 -1.89 -4.37 -1.37
C ILE A 160 -2.70 -5.59 -0.96
N GLU A 161 -2.77 -5.88 0.33
CA GLU A 161 -3.53 -7.02 0.85
C GLU A 161 -5.04 -6.87 0.55
N ALA A 162 -5.62 -5.68 0.71
CA ALA A 162 -7.01 -5.41 0.38
C ALA A 162 -7.30 -5.64 -1.11
N HIS A 163 -6.44 -5.15 -2.01
CA HIS A 163 -6.57 -5.34 -3.44
C HIS A 163 -6.44 -6.82 -3.82
N ARG A 164 -5.48 -7.54 -3.26
CA ARG A 164 -5.25 -8.96 -3.52
C ARG A 164 -6.35 -9.85 -2.96
N ARG A 165 -6.90 -9.57 -1.79
CA ARG A 165 -8.11 -10.26 -1.28
C ARG A 165 -9.27 -10.16 -2.27
N ASN A 166 -9.39 -9.01 -2.93
CA ASN A 166 -10.45 -8.71 -3.89
C ASN A 166 -10.04 -8.94 -5.35
N ARG A 167 -9.13 -9.89 -5.61
CA ARG A 167 -8.60 -10.17 -6.95
C ARG A 167 -9.65 -10.50 -8.01
N HIS A 168 -10.84 -10.98 -7.61
CA HIS A 168 -11.97 -11.19 -8.52
C HIS A 168 -12.50 -9.91 -9.15
N ARG A 169 -12.18 -8.76 -8.54
CA ARG A 169 -12.52 -7.42 -9.00
C ARG A 169 -11.29 -6.59 -9.34
N CYS A 170 -10.33 -6.52 -8.42
CA CYS A 170 -9.11 -5.73 -8.60
C CYS A 170 -8.05 -6.57 -9.31
N MET A 171 -7.77 -6.23 -10.56
CA MET A 171 -6.88 -7.01 -11.45
C MET A 171 -5.41 -6.56 -11.38
N GLY A 172 -5.10 -5.52 -10.63
CA GLY A 172 -3.73 -5.05 -10.42
C GLY A 172 -3.64 -3.96 -9.36
N SER A 173 -2.45 -3.86 -8.76
CA SER A 173 -2.15 -2.90 -7.70
C SER A 173 -0.74 -2.36 -7.89
N LEU A 174 -0.62 -1.07 -8.14
CA LEU A 174 0.65 -0.35 -8.28
C LEU A 174 0.72 0.74 -7.21
N TYR A 175 1.73 0.66 -6.34
CA TYR A 175 1.93 1.73 -5.37
C TYR A 175 2.84 2.83 -5.95
N TRP A 176 2.59 4.05 -5.56
CA TRP A 176 3.45 5.19 -5.80
C TRP A 176 4.35 5.41 -4.60
N GLN A 177 5.71 5.24 -4.71
CA GLN A 177 6.44 4.99 -5.92
C GLN A 177 7.61 4.02 -5.67
N LEU A 178 8.24 3.49 -6.73
CA LEU A 178 9.33 2.51 -6.60
C LEU A 178 10.57 3.13 -5.96
N ASN A 179 11.11 4.22 -6.54
CA ASN A 179 12.40 4.80 -6.15
C ASN A 179 12.44 6.32 -6.28
N ASP A 180 13.49 6.93 -5.75
CA ASP A 180 13.76 8.36 -5.83
C ASP A 180 14.82 8.70 -6.88
N CYS A 181 14.71 9.91 -7.46
CA CYS A 181 15.70 10.47 -8.38
C CYS A 181 16.58 11.54 -7.73
N TRP A 182 16.38 11.86 -6.46
CA TRP A 182 17.17 12.77 -5.63
C TRP A 182 17.01 12.41 -4.14
N PRO A 183 17.94 12.82 -3.23
CA PRO A 183 17.83 12.52 -1.81
C PRO A 183 16.63 13.23 -1.19
N VAL A 184 15.64 12.48 -0.69
CA VAL A 184 14.37 13.09 -0.28
C VAL A 184 13.55 12.16 0.61
N ALA A 185 12.71 12.74 1.48
CA ALA A 185 11.57 12.05 2.07
C ALA A 185 10.44 11.98 1.04
N SER A 186 9.97 10.78 0.73
CA SER A 186 9.01 10.54 -0.34
C SER A 186 8.21 9.25 -0.17
N TRP A 187 7.35 8.95 -1.14
CA TRP A 187 6.58 7.71 -1.23
C TRP A 187 7.38 6.48 -1.70
N SER A 188 8.68 6.64 -1.97
CA SER A 188 9.51 5.57 -2.53
C SER A 188 9.68 4.37 -1.60
N GLY A 189 9.84 3.19 -2.18
CA GLY A 189 10.29 1.97 -1.50
C GLY A 189 11.81 1.81 -1.49
N ILE A 190 12.51 2.46 -2.42
CA ILE A 190 13.97 2.49 -2.54
C ILE A 190 14.41 3.94 -2.55
N ASP A 191 15.33 4.31 -1.69
CA ASP A 191 15.83 5.68 -1.61
C ASP A 191 16.77 6.03 -2.77
N TYR A 192 17.15 7.30 -2.86
CA TYR A 192 18.06 7.80 -3.91
C TYR A 192 19.40 7.05 -3.98
N TYR A 193 19.90 6.56 -2.86
CA TYR A 193 21.18 5.84 -2.79
C TYR A 193 21.05 4.33 -3.01
N GLY A 194 19.87 3.85 -3.43
CA GLY A 194 19.59 2.43 -3.70
C GLY A 194 19.33 1.60 -2.44
N LYS A 195 19.11 2.24 -1.28
CA LYS A 195 18.77 1.54 -0.04
C LYS A 195 17.29 1.21 0.01
N TRP A 196 16.99 -0.04 0.36
CA TRP A 196 15.62 -0.48 0.53
C TRP A 196 15.06 0.07 1.86
N LYS A 197 13.96 0.78 1.77
CA LYS A 197 13.16 1.13 2.94
C LYS A 197 12.32 -0.07 3.39
N ALA A 198 11.79 -0.04 4.62
CA ALA A 198 10.92 -1.12 5.15
C ALA A 198 9.78 -1.47 4.18
N LEU A 199 9.24 -0.48 3.47
CA LEU A 199 8.24 -0.68 2.42
C LEU A 199 8.67 -1.70 1.38
N HIS A 200 9.90 -1.65 0.88
CA HIS A 200 10.31 -2.53 -0.23
C HIS A 200 10.39 -4.00 0.17
N TYR A 201 10.84 -4.29 1.40
CA TYR A 201 10.78 -5.64 1.98
C TYR A 201 9.35 -6.12 2.14
N THR A 202 8.47 -5.27 2.69
CA THR A 202 7.06 -5.57 2.89
C THR A 202 6.33 -5.82 1.57
N VAL A 203 6.60 -5.03 0.54
CA VAL A 203 6.02 -5.21 -0.81
C VAL A 203 6.49 -6.53 -1.43
N LYS A 204 7.78 -6.87 -1.28
CA LYS A 204 8.32 -8.17 -1.74
C LYS A 204 7.51 -9.33 -1.16
N ASP A 205 7.18 -9.28 0.13
CA ASP A 205 6.40 -10.33 0.79
C ASP A 205 4.92 -10.26 0.41
N ALA A 206 4.33 -9.06 0.36
CA ALA A 206 2.93 -8.87 -0.01
C ALA A 206 2.60 -9.29 -1.45
N PHE A 207 3.58 -9.38 -2.35
CA PHE A 207 3.43 -9.85 -3.74
C PHE A 207 3.95 -11.28 -3.98
N LYS A 208 4.27 -12.06 -2.94
CA LYS A 208 4.51 -13.50 -3.10
C LYS A 208 3.32 -14.21 -3.74
N ASN A 209 3.57 -15.32 -4.46
CA ASN A 209 2.51 -16.11 -5.09
C ASN A 209 1.40 -16.55 -4.14
N TYR A 210 1.75 -16.84 -2.90
CA TYR A 210 0.80 -17.14 -1.82
C TYR A 210 0.87 -16.04 -0.77
N LEU A 211 -0.28 -15.57 -0.33
CA LEU A 211 -0.42 -14.55 0.70
C LEU A 211 -1.46 -14.98 1.71
N ILE A 212 -1.12 -14.91 3.00
CA ILE A 212 -2.10 -14.93 4.07
C ILE A 212 -2.43 -13.48 4.40
N SER A 213 -3.70 -13.11 4.35
CA SER A 213 -4.15 -11.74 4.59
C SER A 213 -5.29 -11.71 5.58
N CYS A 214 -5.27 -10.71 6.46
CA CYS A 214 -6.28 -10.53 7.48
C CYS A 214 -7.12 -9.29 7.20
N GLU A 215 -8.44 -9.43 7.30
CA GLU A 215 -9.38 -8.33 7.24
C GLU A 215 -10.13 -8.21 8.56
N GLU A 216 -10.03 -7.06 9.18
CA GLU A 216 -10.78 -6.75 10.37
C GLU A 216 -12.12 -6.14 9.98
N LYS A 217 -13.23 -6.81 10.34
CA LYS A 217 -14.57 -6.37 9.98
C LYS A 217 -15.61 -6.88 10.98
N ASN A 218 -16.51 -5.98 11.45
CA ASN A 218 -17.59 -6.33 12.36
C ASN A 218 -17.12 -7.15 13.59
N ASP A 219 -16.16 -6.63 14.33
CA ASP A 219 -15.55 -7.24 15.52
C ASP A 219 -15.01 -8.66 15.30
N SER A 220 -14.64 -8.96 14.07
CA SER A 220 -14.06 -10.24 13.68
C SER A 220 -12.85 -10.04 12.78
N LEU A 221 -11.90 -10.94 12.90
CA LEU A 221 -10.77 -11.08 12.00
C LEU A 221 -11.08 -12.20 11.00
N ASN A 222 -11.17 -11.86 9.71
CA ASN A 222 -11.32 -12.81 8.63
C ASN A 222 -9.93 -13.10 8.05
N ILE A 223 -9.55 -14.36 7.98
CA ILE A 223 -8.27 -14.82 7.45
C ILE A 223 -8.49 -15.37 6.04
N TYR A 224 -7.79 -14.79 5.09
CA TYR A 224 -7.82 -15.14 3.68
C TYR A 224 -6.51 -15.82 3.28
N ILE A 225 -6.60 -16.78 2.36
CA ILE A 225 -5.47 -17.22 1.57
C ILE A 225 -5.72 -16.77 0.13
N VAL A 226 -4.75 -16.00 -0.39
CA VAL A 226 -4.71 -15.53 -1.77
C VAL A 226 -3.63 -16.30 -2.51
N SER A 227 -3.94 -16.78 -3.71
CA SER A 227 -3.01 -17.48 -4.59
C SER A 227 -2.99 -16.87 -5.98
N ASP A 228 -1.81 -16.47 -6.45
CA ASP A 228 -1.52 -16.10 -7.83
C ASP A 228 -0.89 -17.27 -8.61
N SER A 229 -0.66 -18.41 -7.93
CA SER A 229 -0.18 -19.63 -8.58
C SER A 229 -1.18 -20.15 -9.60
N LEU A 230 -0.69 -20.64 -10.74
CA LEU A 230 -1.49 -21.31 -11.76
C LEU A 230 -1.82 -22.76 -11.42
N LYS A 231 -1.28 -23.27 -10.31
CA LYS A 231 -1.54 -24.62 -9.80
C LYS A 231 -2.13 -24.56 -8.41
N SER A 232 -3.04 -25.47 -8.12
CA SER A 232 -3.54 -25.67 -6.75
C SER A 232 -2.45 -26.26 -5.86
N LEU A 233 -2.51 -25.99 -4.55
CA LEU A 233 -1.55 -26.43 -3.56
C LEU A 233 -2.28 -27.17 -2.43
N ASP A 234 -1.95 -28.43 -2.23
CA ASP A 234 -2.27 -29.14 -0.98
C ASP A 234 -1.42 -28.59 0.15
N SER A 235 -2.04 -28.14 1.22
CA SER A 235 -1.37 -27.31 2.22
C SER A 235 -1.94 -27.52 3.62
N LYS A 236 -1.18 -27.04 4.62
CA LYS A 236 -1.59 -26.96 6.01
C LYS A 236 -1.46 -25.51 6.49
N LEU A 237 -2.55 -24.92 6.94
CA LEU A 237 -2.55 -23.61 7.61
C LEU A 237 -2.43 -23.83 9.13
N ILE A 238 -1.52 -23.11 9.76
CA ILE A 238 -1.37 -23.05 11.22
C ILE A 238 -1.58 -21.60 11.65
N ILE A 239 -2.45 -21.42 12.66
CA ILE A 239 -2.70 -20.13 13.32
C ILE A 239 -2.33 -20.29 14.77
N ARG A 240 -1.51 -19.38 15.31
CA ARG A 240 -1.16 -19.34 16.73
C ARG A 240 -1.44 -17.97 17.32
N LEU A 241 -1.91 -17.94 18.54
CA LEU A 241 -1.84 -16.77 19.41
C LEU A 241 -0.65 -16.98 20.35
N ILE A 242 0.27 -16.06 20.35
CA ILE A 242 1.48 -16.11 21.20
C ILE A 242 1.58 -14.81 22.01
N ASP A 243 2.09 -14.89 23.23
CA ASP A 243 2.46 -13.70 23.99
C ASP A 243 3.86 -13.18 23.60
N PHE A 244 4.25 -12.01 24.12
CA PHE A 244 5.59 -11.44 23.85
C PHE A 244 6.74 -12.21 24.51
N GLN A 245 6.47 -13.19 25.38
CA GLN A 245 7.43 -14.13 25.92
C GLN A 245 7.61 -15.36 25.03
N GLY A 246 6.79 -15.51 23.99
CA GLY A 246 6.82 -16.62 23.04
C GLY A 246 5.99 -17.84 23.46
N ASN A 247 5.17 -17.73 24.52
CA ASN A 247 4.28 -18.82 24.93
C ASN A 247 3.11 -18.95 23.96
N GLU A 248 2.81 -20.18 23.50
CA GLU A 248 1.64 -20.49 22.67
C GLU A 248 0.39 -20.51 23.57
N LEU A 249 -0.47 -19.49 23.43
CA LEU A 249 -1.73 -19.36 24.17
C LEU A 249 -2.88 -20.09 23.49
N PHE A 250 -2.83 -20.18 22.16
CA PHE A 250 -3.82 -20.87 21.34
C PHE A 250 -3.17 -21.35 20.05
N LYS A 251 -3.64 -22.50 19.56
CA LYS A 251 -3.25 -23.06 18.27
C LYS A 251 -4.43 -23.66 17.55
N TRP A 252 -4.54 -23.35 16.28
CA TRP A 252 -5.48 -23.98 15.37
C TRP A 252 -4.75 -24.37 14.07
N ASN A 253 -5.14 -25.49 13.48
CA ASN A 253 -4.59 -25.90 12.21
C ASN A 253 -5.64 -26.62 11.33
N LYS A 254 -5.42 -26.58 10.02
CA LYS A 254 -6.30 -27.21 9.04
C LYS A 254 -5.53 -27.55 7.78
N ASN A 255 -5.73 -28.79 7.31
CA ASN A 255 -5.32 -29.16 5.96
C ASN A 255 -6.36 -28.63 4.95
N LEU A 256 -5.90 -28.03 3.87
CA LEU A 256 -6.76 -27.44 2.86
C LEU A 256 -6.11 -27.42 1.48
N LEU A 257 -6.94 -27.43 0.45
CA LEU A 257 -6.51 -27.20 -0.91
C LEU A 257 -6.62 -25.70 -1.21
N VAL A 258 -5.47 -25.04 -1.43
CA VAL A 258 -5.43 -23.69 -1.98
C VAL A 258 -5.61 -23.76 -3.48
N LYS A 259 -6.74 -23.25 -3.97
CA LYS A 259 -7.04 -23.27 -5.41
C LYS A 259 -6.11 -22.31 -6.18
N ALA A 260 -5.82 -22.67 -7.43
CA ALA A 260 -5.12 -21.79 -8.36
C ALA A 260 -5.90 -20.48 -8.56
N ASN A 261 -5.19 -19.36 -8.74
CA ASN A 261 -5.77 -18.03 -9.04
C ASN A 261 -6.97 -17.67 -8.17
N SER A 262 -6.85 -17.79 -6.86
CA SER A 262 -7.99 -17.64 -5.95
C SER A 262 -7.72 -16.71 -4.77
N SER A 263 -8.81 -16.22 -4.18
CA SER A 263 -8.81 -15.60 -2.85
C SER A 263 -10.01 -16.15 -2.08
N ASN A 264 -9.74 -16.79 -0.95
CA ASN A 264 -10.77 -17.45 -0.16
C ASN A 264 -10.61 -17.12 1.32
N SER A 265 -11.71 -16.77 1.99
CA SER A 265 -11.78 -16.71 3.44
C SER A 265 -11.79 -18.13 3.99
N ILE A 266 -10.79 -18.45 4.80
CA ILE A 266 -10.54 -19.82 5.32
C ILE A 266 -10.97 -19.96 6.77
N PHE A 267 -10.80 -18.89 7.54
CA PHE A 267 -11.07 -18.87 8.97
C PHE A 267 -11.60 -17.51 9.40
N LYS A 268 -12.44 -17.51 10.42
CA LYS A 268 -12.96 -16.29 11.05
C LYS A 268 -12.89 -16.45 12.56
N ILE A 269 -12.31 -15.47 13.23
CA ILE A 269 -12.25 -15.41 14.70
C ILE A 269 -12.85 -14.08 15.17
N SER A 270 -13.72 -14.12 16.18
CA SER A 270 -14.20 -12.90 16.81
C SER A 270 -13.12 -12.30 17.74
N LYS A 271 -13.04 -10.97 17.85
CA LYS A 271 -12.16 -10.30 18.82
C LYS A 271 -12.44 -10.76 20.25
N ASN A 272 -13.70 -10.95 20.60
CA ASN A 272 -14.07 -11.45 21.92
C ASN A 272 -13.50 -12.84 22.22
N ALA A 273 -13.37 -13.71 21.22
CA ALA A 273 -12.76 -15.03 21.42
C ALA A 273 -11.26 -14.90 21.73
N ILE A 274 -10.56 -13.92 21.16
CA ILE A 274 -9.16 -13.62 21.47
C ILE A 274 -9.06 -12.99 22.86
N LEU A 275 -9.90 -12.00 23.18
CA LEU A 275 -9.94 -11.31 24.48
C LEU A 275 -10.20 -12.26 25.66
N ASN A 276 -10.93 -13.36 25.43
CA ASN A 276 -11.12 -14.40 26.45
C ASN A 276 -9.85 -15.21 26.76
N ILE A 277 -8.82 -15.10 25.92
CA ILE A 277 -7.55 -15.84 26.08
C ILE A 277 -6.46 -14.90 26.59
N SER A 278 -6.35 -13.69 26.01
CA SER A 278 -5.32 -12.70 26.33
C SER A 278 -5.78 -11.29 26.00
N ASP A 279 -5.14 -10.31 26.61
CA ASP A 279 -5.22 -8.90 26.21
C ASP A 279 -4.64 -8.74 24.80
N LEU A 280 -5.36 -8.03 23.93
CA LEU A 280 -4.95 -7.81 22.53
C LEU A 280 -3.61 -7.06 22.41
N ASP A 281 -3.30 -6.20 23.38
CA ASP A 281 -2.07 -5.41 23.39
C ASP A 281 -0.83 -6.22 23.82
N ASN A 282 -1.03 -7.45 24.31
CA ASN A 282 0.03 -8.30 24.85
C ASN A 282 0.19 -9.62 24.10
N CYS A 283 -0.38 -9.75 22.92
CA CYS A 283 -0.28 -10.98 22.13
C CYS A 283 -0.19 -10.69 20.62
N LEU A 284 0.26 -11.69 19.89
CA LEU A 284 0.38 -11.68 18.44
C LEU A 284 -0.35 -12.88 17.84
N LEU A 285 -1.09 -12.66 16.76
CA LEU A 285 -1.55 -13.74 15.90
C LEU A 285 -0.52 -14.00 14.80
N THR A 286 -0.01 -15.23 14.75
CA THR A 286 0.88 -15.67 13.68
C THR A 286 0.16 -16.66 12.78
N PHE A 287 0.48 -16.59 11.50
CA PHE A 287 -0.12 -17.41 10.45
C PHE A 287 0.97 -18.00 9.59
N GLU A 288 0.92 -19.31 9.35
CA GLU A 288 1.88 -20.01 8.50
C GLU A 288 1.15 -21.01 7.61
N LEU A 289 1.43 -20.96 6.30
CA LEU A 289 0.96 -21.89 5.30
C LEU A 289 2.11 -22.77 4.85
N PHE A 290 1.97 -24.08 5.03
CA PHE A 290 2.96 -25.07 4.63
C PHE A 290 2.46 -25.90 3.43
N ASP A 291 3.38 -26.33 2.56
CA ASP A 291 3.12 -27.40 1.62
C ASP A 291 3.22 -28.78 2.30
N LEU A 292 3.01 -29.87 1.53
CA LEU A 292 3.11 -31.24 2.07
C LEU A 292 4.55 -31.65 2.44
N ASN A 293 5.57 -30.89 2.01
CA ASN A 293 6.98 -31.12 2.34
C ASN A 293 7.45 -30.24 3.51
N GLU A 294 6.51 -29.60 4.21
CA GLU A 294 6.76 -28.68 5.34
C GLU A 294 7.53 -27.40 4.96
N ASN A 295 7.54 -27.01 3.67
CA ASN A 295 8.07 -25.71 3.28
C ASN A 295 7.06 -24.62 3.57
N ILE A 296 7.52 -23.49 4.12
CA ILE A 296 6.68 -22.29 4.34
C ILE A 296 6.39 -21.63 2.98
N MET A 297 5.14 -21.61 2.58
CA MET A 297 4.66 -21.01 1.34
C MET A 297 4.22 -19.56 1.54
N ALA A 298 3.68 -19.23 2.69
CA ALA A 298 3.33 -17.88 3.13
C ALA A 298 3.30 -17.80 4.65
N ASP A 299 3.57 -16.61 5.17
CA ASP A 299 3.46 -16.27 6.58
C ASP A 299 2.89 -14.85 6.74
N ASN A 300 2.31 -14.56 7.89
CA ASN A 300 1.86 -13.22 8.27
C ASN A 300 1.75 -13.10 9.80
N ILE A 301 1.73 -11.85 10.28
CA ILE A 301 1.56 -11.50 11.70
C ILE A 301 0.51 -10.38 11.80
N LYS A 302 -0.36 -10.48 12.82
CA LYS A 302 -1.36 -9.46 13.16
C LYS A 302 -1.36 -9.20 14.66
#